data_16c4da4c995335a98ccdc803c81d5834
#
_entry.id   16c4da4c995335a98ccdc803c81d5834
#
_cell.length_a   1.000
_cell.length_b   1.000
_cell.length_c   1.000
_cell.angle_alpha   90.00
_cell.angle_beta   90.00
_cell.angle_gamma   90.00
#
_symmetry.space_group_name_H-M   'P 1'
#
loop_
_entity.id
_entity.type
_entity.pdbx_description
1 polymer ?
#
loop_
_entity_poly.entity_id
_entity_poly.type
_entity_poly.pdbx_seq_one_letter_code
_entity_poly.pdbx_strand_id
1 'polypeptide(L)'
;VVIGVEHPAGRPELDWYDGKGTPGNRILIQITKELSVCLEETFSVKSYRPPYFIESTGIFLKDSAALAGLGCIGKNNMVITPEYGPRIRWRALLMDRAAEPTGPLDYDPCEGCPQPCRKACPVKAFDHTAYSSAELGQSLLPGINGTYDRVTCNTKMSRDVEKAARAMAASHEEGEALASTMNAFEEAILTLPKGEGEPQYGVKYCRMCELSCPVGRQARTR
;
A
#
# COMPACT_ATOMS: atom_id res chain seq x y z
N VAL A 1 15.49 -7.13 3.44
CA VAL A 1 14.33 -8.05 3.41
C VAL A 1 13.07 -7.25 3.13
N VAL A 2 12.18 -7.78 2.28
CA VAL A 2 10.86 -7.19 2.03
C VAL A 2 9.79 -8.18 2.46
N ILE A 3 8.77 -7.66 3.12
CA ILE A 3 7.66 -8.45 3.70
C ILE A 3 6.36 -7.90 3.14
N GLY A 4 5.48 -8.82 2.71
CA GLY A 4 4.14 -8.50 2.24
C GLY A 4 3.06 -9.17 3.07
N VAL A 5 1.95 -8.47 3.28
CA VAL A 5 0.72 -9.03 3.85
C VAL A 5 -0.40 -8.85 2.83
N GLU A 6 -1.08 -9.95 2.53
CA GLU A 6 -2.25 -9.93 1.67
C GLU A 6 -3.40 -9.16 2.35
N HIS A 7 -4.13 -8.38 1.54
CA HIS A 7 -5.40 -7.76 1.91
C HIS A 7 -6.43 -8.12 0.85
N PRO A 8 -7.05 -9.29 0.97
CA PRO A 8 -7.93 -9.84 -0.06
C PRO A 8 -9.12 -8.92 -0.34
N ALA A 9 -9.64 -8.99 -1.56
CA ALA A 9 -10.79 -8.17 -1.96
C ALA A 9 -12.04 -8.41 -1.09
N GLY A 10 -12.17 -9.61 -0.50
CA GLY A 10 -13.24 -9.96 0.43
C GLY A 10 -13.04 -9.40 1.85
N ARG A 11 -11.88 -8.82 2.13
CA ARG A 11 -11.57 -8.18 3.42
C ARG A 11 -11.03 -6.77 3.23
N PRO A 12 -11.82 -5.88 2.64
CA PRO A 12 -11.38 -4.53 2.29
C PRO A 12 -11.06 -3.68 3.54
N GLU A 13 -11.60 -4.03 4.69
CA GLU A 13 -11.39 -3.35 5.96
C GLU A 13 -9.92 -3.34 6.40
N LEU A 14 -9.10 -4.28 5.94
CA LEU A 14 -7.66 -4.28 6.21
C LEU A 14 -6.94 -3.04 5.66
N ASP A 15 -7.54 -2.38 4.68
CA ASP A 15 -7.02 -1.17 4.06
C ASP A 15 -7.80 0.10 4.40
N TRP A 16 -8.82 0.01 5.23
CA TRP A 16 -9.53 1.20 5.64
C TRP A 16 -8.71 1.96 6.68
N TYR A 17 -8.62 3.26 6.48
CA TYR A 17 -7.96 4.14 7.42
C TYR A 17 -8.85 4.37 8.64
N ASP A 18 -8.34 4.07 9.83
CA ASP A 18 -9.07 4.14 11.10
C ASP A 18 -8.51 5.21 12.06
N GLY A 19 -7.82 6.22 11.52
CA GLY A 19 -7.20 7.28 12.28
C GLY A 19 -5.80 6.98 12.79
N LYS A 20 -5.47 5.71 12.95
CA LYS A 20 -4.15 5.22 13.39
C LYS A 20 -3.39 4.51 12.28
N GLY A 21 -3.88 4.59 11.06
CA GLY A 21 -3.40 3.87 9.91
C GLY A 21 -4.40 2.84 9.41
N THR A 22 -3.93 1.77 8.81
CA THR A 22 -4.79 0.68 8.36
C THR A 22 -4.48 -0.59 9.15
N PRO A 23 -5.47 -1.46 9.40
CA PRO A 23 -5.23 -2.72 10.11
C PRO A 23 -4.12 -3.56 9.48
N GLY A 24 -4.11 -3.69 8.14
CA GLY A 24 -3.05 -4.41 7.43
C GLY A 24 -1.66 -3.83 7.64
N ASN A 25 -1.56 -2.51 7.78
CA ASN A 25 -0.30 -1.85 8.08
C ASN A 25 0.19 -2.13 9.52
N ARG A 26 -0.73 -2.17 10.49
CA ARG A 26 -0.39 -2.53 11.87
C ARG A 26 0.09 -3.97 11.99
N ILE A 27 -0.55 -4.90 11.29
CA ILE A 27 -0.10 -6.29 11.19
C ILE A 27 1.34 -6.35 10.68
N LEU A 28 1.66 -5.64 9.60
CA LEU A 28 3.01 -5.59 9.06
C LEU A 28 4.03 -4.97 10.02
N ILE A 29 3.65 -3.92 10.76
CA ILE A 29 4.51 -3.31 11.78
C ILE A 29 4.82 -4.34 12.87
N GLN A 30 3.83 -5.10 13.32
CA GLN A 30 4.03 -6.12 14.33
C GLN A 30 4.92 -7.27 13.81
N ILE A 31 4.65 -7.78 12.62
CA ILE A 31 5.48 -8.83 11.99
C ILE A 31 6.94 -8.37 11.86
N THR A 32 7.16 -7.16 11.39
CA THR A 32 8.54 -6.65 11.24
C THR A 32 9.24 -6.45 12.58
N LYS A 33 8.49 -6.11 13.64
CA LYS A 33 9.03 -6.02 15.00
C LYS A 33 9.45 -7.40 15.52
N GLU A 34 8.58 -8.39 15.40
CA GLU A 34 8.86 -9.75 15.86
C GLU A 34 10.01 -10.39 15.09
N LEU A 35 10.04 -10.19 13.77
CA LEU A 35 11.14 -10.65 12.92
C LEU A 35 12.46 -9.98 13.32
N SER A 36 12.45 -8.69 13.63
CA SER A 36 13.65 -7.96 14.08
C SER A 36 14.22 -8.57 15.37
N VAL A 37 13.36 -8.87 16.33
CA VAL A 37 13.76 -9.55 17.59
C VAL A 37 14.29 -10.94 17.31
N CYS A 38 13.60 -11.74 16.52
CA CYS A 38 14.01 -13.09 16.16
C CYS A 38 15.40 -13.12 15.47
N LEU A 39 15.64 -12.18 14.54
CA LEU A 39 16.93 -12.04 13.86
C LEU A 39 18.08 -11.74 14.84
N GLU A 40 17.84 -10.86 15.79
CA GLU A 40 18.85 -10.48 16.78
C GLU A 40 19.11 -11.61 17.78
N GLU A 41 18.07 -12.18 18.37
CA GLU A 41 18.18 -13.22 19.41
C GLU A 41 18.70 -14.56 18.87
N THR A 42 18.26 -14.96 17.65
CA THR A 42 18.58 -16.28 17.11
C THR A 42 19.84 -16.28 16.26
N PHE A 43 20.07 -15.20 15.50
CA PHE A 43 21.12 -15.15 14.48
C PHE A 43 22.15 -14.06 14.72
N SER A 44 22.01 -13.27 15.78
CA SER A 44 22.86 -12.09 16.06
C SER A 44 22.93 -11.12 14.88
N VAL A 45 21.84 -10.95 14.17
CA VAL A 45 21.68 -10.03 13.05
C VAL A 45 20.93 -8.79 13.51
N LYS A 46 21.63 -7.66 13.50
CA LYS A 46 20.98 -6.38 13.78
C LYS A 46 20.12 -5.94 12.59
N SER A 47 18.97 -5.39 12.88
CA SER A 47 18.07 -4.91 11.85
C SER A 47 17.50 -3.54 12.16
N TYR A 48 17.13 -2.81 11.11
CA TYR A 48 16.50 -1.51 11.19
C TYR A 48 15.18 -1.53 10.40
N ARG A 49 14.13 -1.04 11.01
CA ARG A 49 12.79 -0.93 10.42
C ARG A 49 12.58 0.48 9.88
N PRO A 50 12.76 0.71 8.57
CA PRO A 50 12.62 2.03 7.99
C PRO A 50 11.17 2.52 8.09
N PRO A 51 10.94 3.82 8.29
CA PRO A 51 9.62 4.43 8.13
C PRO A 51 9.00 4.13 6.77
N TYR A 52 7.68 4.21 6.70
CA TYR A 52 6.94 3.88 5.48
C TYR A 52 7.18 4.87 4.33
N PHE A 53 7.35 6.13 4.66
CA PHE A 53 7.44 7.18 3.65
C PHE A 53 8.84 7.26 3.04
N ILE A 54 8.90 7.21 1.73
CA ILE A 54 10.15 7.30 0.97
C ILE A 54 10.91 8.60 1.27
N GLU A 55 10.18 9.68 1.51
CA GLU A 55 10.73 10.99 1.85
C GLU A 55 11.57 10.95 3.11
N SER A 56 11.28 10.00 4.01
CA SER A 56 12.01 9.82 5.28
C SER A 56 13.19 8.86 5.18
N THR A 57 13.20 7.94 4.20
CA THR A 57 14.16 6.83 4.16
C THR A 57 14.84 6.62 2.81
N GLY A 58 14.31 7.19 1.75
CA GLY A 58 14.78 6.92 0.39
C GLY A 58 14.51 5.49 -0.12
N ILE A 59 13.70 4.69 0.59
CA ILE A 59 13.42 3.31 0.20
C ILE A 59 12.12 3.23 -0.60
N PHE A 60 12.25 2.80 -1.86
CA PHE A 60 11.12 2.52 -2.74
C PHE A 60 10.63 1.08 -2.50
N LEU A 61 9.60 0.92 -1.67
CA LEU A 61 9.09 -0.41 -1.28
C LEU A 61 8.62 -1.27 -2.46
N LYS A 62 8.04 -0.66 -3.48
CA LYS A 62 7.60 -1.40 -4.68
C LYS A 62 8.78 -1.95 -5.45
N ASP A 63 9.79 -1.13 -5.64
CA ASP A 63 11.01 -1.51 -6.34
C ASP A 63 11.76 -2.57 -5.55
N SER A 64 11.85 -2.40 -4.24
CA SER A 64 12.44 -3.39 -3.34
C SER A 64 11.71 -4.73 -3.40
N ALA A 65 10.38 -4.73 -3.49
CA ALA A 65 9.59 -5.96 -3.61
C ALA A 65 9.81 -6.66 -4.96
N ALA A 66 9.88 -5.89 -6.05
CA ALA A 66 10.19 -6.44 -7.37
C ALA A 66 11.60 -7.02 -7.43
N LEU A 67 12.60 -6.30 -6.91
CA LEU A 67 13.98 -6.78 -6.84
C LEU A 67 14.14 -8.00 -5.91
N ALA A 68 13.32 -8.11 -4.88
CA ALA A 68 13.28 -9.27 -4.00
C ALA A 68 12.54 -10.48 -4.63
N GLY A 69 12.09 -10.40 -5.88
CA GLY A 69 11.42 -11.51 -6.55
C GLY A 69 10.00 -11.80 -6.05
N LEU A 70 9.33 -10.81 -5.45
CA LEU A 70 7.98 -10.99 -4.95
C LEU A 70 6.90 -10.72 -6.01
N GLY A 71 7.28 -10.14 -7.13
CA GLY A 71 6.40 -9.82 -8.24
C GLY A 71 7.05 -8.80 -9.18
N CYS A 72 6.26 -8.19 -10.05
CA CYS A 72 6.70 -7.11 -10.93
C CYS A 72 5.89 -5.83 -10.68
N ILE A 73 6.41 -4.68 -11.06
CA ILE A 73 5.64 -3.44 -11.08
C ILE A 73 4.75 -3.43 -12.32
N GLY A 74 3.46 -3.53 -12.10
CA GLY A 74 2.48 -3.57 -13.18
C GLY A 74 2.12 -2.18 -13.74
N LYS A 75 1.33 -2.20 -14.81
CA LYS A 75 0.84 -0.98 -15.50
C LYS A 75 -0.09 -0.10 -14.65
N ASN A 76 -0.50 -0.56 -13.48
CA ASN A 76 -1.21 0.20 -12.45
C ASN A 76 -0.28 0.78 -11.37
N ASN A 77 1.02 0.74 -11.58
CA ASN A 77 2.05 1.21 -10.64
C ASN A 77 1.99 0.53 -9.26
N MET A 78 1.53 -0.72 -9.20
CA MET A 78 1.59 -1.57 -8.01
C MET A 78 2.43 -2.80 -8.27
N VAL A 79 3.01 -3.38 -7.22
CA VAL A 79 3.63 -4.70 -7.33
C VAL A 79 2.53 -5.73 -7.52
N ILE A 80 2.62 -6.50 -8.58
CA ILE A 80 1.71 -7.59 -8.89
C ILE A 80 2.44 -8.89 -8.59
N THR A 81 1.98 -9.58 -7.57
CA THR A 81 2.50 -10.91 -7.23
C THR A 81 1.75 -11.98 -8.02
N PRO A 82 2.38 -13.13 -8.30
CA PRO A 82 1.71 -14.23 -9.01
C PRO A 82 0.45 -14.74 -8.29
N GLU A 83 0.49 -14.82 -6.97
CA GLU A 83 -0.58 -15.44 -6.17
C GLU A 83 -1.69 -14.47 -5.79
N TYR A 84 -1.33 -13.26 -5.34
CA TYR A 84 -2.27 -12.30 -4.73
C TYR A 84 -2.54 -11.09 -5.63
N GLY A 85 -1.85 -11.00 -6.77
CA GLY A 85 -1.93 -9.82 -7.63
C GLY A 85 -1.43 -8.57 -6.89
N PRO A 86 -2.10 -7.41 -7.06
CA PRO A 86 -1.69 -6.16 -6.42
C PRO A 86 -2.19 -5.99 -4.98
N ARG A 87 -2.89 -6.97 -4.41
CA ARG A 87 -3.55 -6.87 -3.10
C ARG A 87 -2.61 -7.24 -1.97
N ILE A 88 -1.48 -6.53 -1.90
CA ILE A 88 -0.45 -6.73 -0.86
C ILE A 88 0.03 -5.38 -0.35
N ARG A 89 0.19 -5.28 0.95
CA ARG A 89 0.92 -4.20 1.62
C ARG A 89 2.34 -4.62 1.91
N TRP A 90 3.26 -3.69 1.83
CA TRP A 90 4.68 -3.94 1.88
C TRP A 90 5.35 -3.22 3.05
N ARG A 91 6.37 -3.87 3.62
CA ARG A 91 7.36 -3.29 4.52
C ARG A 91 8.75 -3.80 4.17
N ALA A 92 9.75 -3.00 4.53
CA ALA A 92 11.14 -3.41 4.43
C ALA A 92 11.78 -3.53 5.82
N LEU A 93 12.79 -4.37 5.90
CA LEU A 93 13.69 -4.51 7.01
C LEU A 93 15.12 -4.47 6.46
N LEU A 94 15.94 -3.55 6.94
CA LEU A 94 17.36 -3.50 6.63
C LEU A 94 18.11 -4.37 7.65
N MET A 95 19.17 -5.03 7.22
CA MET A 95 20.00 -5.89 8.07
C MET A 95 21.45 -5.48 7.95
N ASP A 96 22.22 -5.69 9.00
CA ASP A 96 23.69 -5.49 9.01
C ASP A 96 24.45 -6.68 8.39
N ARG A 97 23.74 -7.59 7.78
CA ARG A 97 24.28 -8.78 7.10
C ARG A 97 23.78 -8.86 5.65
N ALA A 98 24.67 -9.19 4.75
CA ALA A 98 24.32 -9.51 3.38
C ALA A 98 23.48 -10.81 3.33
N ALA A 99 22.51 -10.84 2.42
CA ALA A 99 21.74 -12.04 2.08
C ALA A 99 21.73 -12.20 0.55
N GLU A 100 21.62 -13.43 0.11
CA GLU A 100 21.51 -13.72 -1.33
C GLU A 100 20.21 -13.11 -1.87
N PRO A 101 20.27 -12.40 -3.02
CA PRO A 101 19.08 -11.87 -3.66
C PRO A 101 18.14 -13.01 -4.12
N THR A 102 16.85 -12.81 -3.96
CA THR A 102 15.81 -13.78 -4.35
C THR A 102 15.11 -13.44 -5.67
N GLY A 103 15.48 -12.36 -6.32
CA GLY A 103 14.89 -11.92 -7.58
C GLY A 103 15.82 -11.04 -8.39
N PRO A 104 15.30 -10.33 -9.39
CA PRO A 104 13.88 -10.22 -9.76
C PRO A 104 13.30 -11.49 -10.41
N LEU A 105 11.94 -11.57 -10.46
CA LEU A 105 11.26 -12.61 -11.23
C LEU A 105 11.17 -12.22 -12.70
N ASP A 106 11.28 -13.22 -13.57
CA ASP A 106 10.87 -13.12 -14.98
C ASP A 106 9.34 -13.31 -15.06
N TYR A 107 8.60 -12.23 -14.82
CA TYR A 107 7.14 -12.25 -14.68
C TYR A 107 6.54 -10.92 -15.09
N ASP A 108 5.76 -10.90 -16.18
CA ASP A 108 4.95 -9.75 -16.61
C ASP A 108 3.50 -10.15 -16.92
N PRO A 109 2.59 -10.10 -15.95
CA PRO A 109 1.17 -10.40 -16.18
C PRO A 109 0.44 -9.26 -16.91
N CYS A 110 1.10 -8.15 -17.19
CA CYS A 110 0.54 -7.02 -17.92
C CYS A 110 0.76 -7.13 -19.44
N GLU A 111 1.59 -8.05 -19.89
CA GLU A 111 1.75 -8.35 -21.31
C GLU A 111 0.42 -8.91 -21.85
N GLY A 112 -0.07 -8.37 -22.96
CA GLY A 112 -1.35 -8.78 -23.55
C GLY A 112 -2.59 -8.43 -22.72
N CYS A 113 -2.47 -7.92 -21.51
CA CYS A 113 -3.60 -7.58 -20.63
C CYS A 113 -4.39 -6.38 -21.18
N PRO A 114 -5.75 -6.42 -21.21
CA PRO A 114 -6.58 -5.29 -21.65
C PRO A 114 -6.61 -4.11 -20.68
N GLN A 115 -5.82 -4.14 -19.60
CA GLN A 115 -5.58 -3.08 -18.63
C GLN A 115 -6.86 -2.54 -17.95
N PRO A 116 -7.72 -3.38 -17.39
CA PRO A 116 -8.93 -2.92 -16.73
C PRO A 116 -8.64 -2.01 -15.53
N CYS A 117 -7.49 -2.20 -14.88
CA CYS A 117 -7.04 -1.35 -13.78
C CYS A 117 -6.86 0.12 -14.20
N ARG A 118 -6.29 0.38 -15.37
CA ARG A 118 -6.10 1.75 -15.90
C ARG A 118 -7.43 2.37 -16.29
N LYS A 119 -8.28 1.59 -16.97
CA LYS A 119 -9.64 2.01 -17.39
C LYS A 119 -10.53 2.35 -16.19
N ALA A 120 -10.34 1.67 -15.07
CA ALA A 120 -11.12 1.88 -13.85
C ALA A 120 -10.68 3.12 -13.04
N CYS A 121 -9.58 3.79 -13.40
CA CYS A 121 -9.10 4.94 -12.66
C CYS A 121 -10.04 6.15 -12.83
N PRO A 122 -10.71 6.63 -11.76
CA PRO A 122 -11.72 7.68 -11.88
C PRO A 122 -11.12 9.06 -12.19
N VAL A 123 -9.81 9.22 -11.99
CA VAL A 123 -9.08 10.47 -12.25
C VAL A 123 -8.05 10.34 -13.36
N LYS A 124 -8.07 9.20 -14.08
CA LYS A 124 -7.17 8.97 -15.22
C LYS A 124 -5.69 9.19 -14.91
N ALA A 125 -5.28 8.86 -13.69
CA ALA A 125 -3.91 9.07 -13.22
C ALA A 125 -2.84 8.30 -14.03
N PHE A 126 -3.24 7.39 -14.90
CA PHE A 126 -2.34 6.63 -15.77
C PHE A 126 -2.23 7.19 -17.19
N ASP A 127 -2.94 8.26 -17.51
CA ASP A 127 -2.93 8.87 -18.86
C ASP A 127 -1.80 9.89 -19.00
N HIS A 128 -1.19 10.31 -17.89
CA HIS A 128 -0.12 11.28 -17.83
C HIS A 128 1.18 10.65 -17.35
N THR A 129 2.29 11.04 -17.96
CA THR A 129 3.63 10.67 -17.52
C THR A 129 4.06 11.60 -16.41
N ALA A 130 4.36 11.08 -15.23
CA ALA A 130 4.81 11.86 -14.09
C ALA A 130 6.33 11.77 -13.87
N TYR A 131 6.95 10.67 -14.27
CA TYR A 131 8.39 10.44 -14.10
C TYR A 131 8.89 9.32 -15.02
N SER A 132 10.17 9.35 -15.32
CA SER A 132 10.88 8.25 -15.96
C SER A 132 11.83 7.57 -14.96
N SER A 133 12.23 6.35 -15.25
CA SER A 133 13.26 5.64 -14.46
C SER A 133 14.59 6.41 -14.44
N ALA A 134 14.92 7.13 -15.52
CA ALA A 134 16.11 7.96 -15.61
C ALA A 134 16.06 9.17 -14.64
N GLU A 135 14.90 9.81 -14.46
CA GLU A 135 14.73 10.93 -13.52
C GLU A 135 14.87 10.48 -12.07
N LEU A 136 14.59 9.21 -11.78
CA LEU A 136 14.78 8.63 -10.46
C LEU A 136 16.17 8.00 -10.27
N GLY A 137 17.05 8.08 -11.26
CA GLY A 137 18.36 7.43 -11.22
C GLY A 137 18.32 5.90 -11.24
N GLN A 138 17.22 5.31 -11.71
CA GLN A 138 16.96 3.88 -11.62
C GLN A 138 16.72 3.30 -13.02
N SER A 139 17.80 3.13 -13.78
CA SER A 139 17.75 2.63 -15.16
C SER A 139 17.37 1.15 -15.31
N LEU A 140 17.23 0.39 -14.22
CA LEU A 140 17.10 -1.07 -14.24
C LEU A 140 15.89 -1.63 -13.48
N LEU A 141 14.93 -0.79 -13.10
CA LEU A 141 13.76 -1.29 -12.37
C LEU A 141 12.74 -1.95 -13.29
N PRO A 142 12.37 -3.19 -13.02
CA PRO A 142 11.38 -3.88 -13.83
C PRO A 142 10.01 -3.18 -13.75
N GLY A 143 9.43 -2.87 -14.91
CA GLY A 143 8.03 -2.42 -15.03
C GLY A 143 7.76 -0.93 -14.85
N ILE A 144 8.75 -0.07 -14.64
CA ILE A 144 8.56 1.37 -14.57
C ILE A 144 8.49 1.96 -15.98
N ASN A 145 7.33 1.92 -16.57
CA ASN A 145 6.98 2.69 -17.75
C ASN A 145 6.10 3.87 -17.33
N GLY A 146 6.70 4.84 -16.75
CA GLY A 146 6.36 6.18 -16.34
C GLY A 146 5.00 6.83 -16.62
N THR A 147 3.93 6.08 -16.87
CA THR A 147 2.60 6.66 -17.05
C THR A 147 1.81 6.56 -15.76
N TYR A 148 2.18 7.39 -14.79
CA TYR A 148 1.43 7.51 -13.54
C TYR A 148 1.62 8.88 -12.91
N ASP A 149 0.53 9.58 -12.71
CA ASP A 149 0.47 10.83 -11.97
C ASP A 149 0.15 10.57 -10.49
N ARG A 150 1.22 10.54 -9.68
CA ARG A 150 1.13 10.33 -8.24
C ARG A 150 0.34 11.45 -7.55
N VAL A 151 0.49 12.69 -8.00
CA VAL A 151 -0.16 13.86 -7.38
C VAL A 151 -1.67 13.77 -7.57
N THR A 152 -2.12 13.53 -8.79
CA THR A 152 -3.54 13.35 -9.09
C THR A 152 -4.14 12.17 -8.33
N CYS A 153 -3.44 11.05 -8.25
CA CYS A 153 -3.90 9.88 -7.50
C CYS A 153 -4.00 10.17 -6.00
N ASN A 154 -2.96 10.75 -5.39
CA ASN A 154 -2.95 11.10 -3.97
C ASN A 154 -4.03 12.12 -3.62
N THR A 155 -4.22 13.14 -4.46
CA THR A 155 -5.28 14.14 -4.28
C THR A 155 -6.66 13.49 -4.26
N LYS A 156 -6.90 12.51 -5.14
CA LYS A 156 -8.16 11.74 -5.12
C LYS A 156 -8.34 10.95 -3.82
N MET A 157 -7.29 10.27 -3.37
CA MET A 157 -7.34 9.52 -2.11
C MET A 157 -7.60 10.44 -0.91
N SER A 158 -6.90 11.56 -0.82
CA SER A 158 -7.10 12.56 0.25
C SER A 158 -8.54 13.10 0.26
N ARG A 159 -9.08 13.46 -0.91
CA ARG A 159 -10.46 13.92 -1.03
C ARG A 159 -11.49 12.85 -0.62
N ASP A 160 -11.22 11.57 -0.92
CA ASP A 160 -12.10 10.47 -0.48
C ASP A 160 -12.12 10.34 1.04
N VAL A 161 -10.93 10.45 1.66
CA VAL A 161 -10.76 10.43 3.11
C VAL A 161 -11.50 11.61 3.76
N GLU A 162 -11.27 12.83 3.28
CA GLU A 162 -11.94 14.04 3.78
C GLU A 162 -13.47 13.96 3.64
N LYS A 163 -13.96 13.49 2.48
CA LYS A 163 -15.41 13.35 2.24
C LYS A 163 -16.03 12.35 3.20
N ALA A 164 -15.37 11.21 3.41
CA ALA A 164 -15.86 10.20 4.34
C ALA A 164 -15.82 10.70 5.79
N ALA A 165 -14.75 11.40 6.19
CA ALA A 165 -14.65 12.00 7.52
C ALA A 165 -15.76 13.02 7.78
N ARG A 166 -16.07 13.89 6.81
CA ARG A 166 -17.18 14.84 6.90
C ARG A 166 -18.55 14.15 7.01
N ALA A 167 -18.76 13.07 6.24
CA ALA A 167 -20.00 12.31 6.33
C ALA A 167 -20.17 11.62 7.70
N MET A 168 -19.07 11.12 8.28
CA MET A 168 -19.05 10.54 9.62
C MET A 168 -19.34 11.60 10.69
N ALA A 169 -18.71 12.77 10.61
CA ALA A 169 -18.94 13.88 11.53
C ALA A 169 -20.40 14.36 11.48
N ALA A 170 -21.00 14.44 10.28
CA ALA A 170 -22.39 14.85 10.12
C ALA A 170 -23.42 13.82 10.64
N SER A 171 -23.02 12.55 10.77
CA SER A 171 -23.88 11.50 11.34
C SER A 171 -23.87 11.44 12.86
N HIS A 172 -22.96 12.13 13.53
CA HIS A 172 -22.94 12.31 14.98
C HIS A 172 -23.59 13.64 15.33
N GLU A 173 -24.82 13.61 15.80
CA GLU A 173 -25.64 14.80 16.17
C GLU A 173 -25.09 15.63 17.34
N GLU A 174 -23.97 15.24 17.91
CA GLU A 174 -23.27 15.96 18.97
C GLU A 174 -21.83 16.25 18.52
N GLY A 175 -21.62 17.28 17.71
CA GLY A 175 -20.25 17.51 17.28
C GLY A 175 -19.93 18.95 16.97
N GLU A 176 -19.00 19.48 17.74
CA GLU A 176 -18.25 20.67 17.39
C GLU A 176 -17.72 20.57 15.96
N ALA A 177 -17.82 21.66 15.21
CA ALA A 177 -17.36 21.75 13.84
C ALA A 177 -15.91 21.28 13.71
N LEU A 178 -15.71 20.15 13.06
CA LEU A 178 -14.39 19.59 12.78
C LEU A 178 -13.59 20.56 11.91
N ALA A 179 -12.51 21.07 12.47
CA ALA A 179 -11.57 21.91 11.75
C ALA A 179 -10.94 21.17 10.57
N SER A 180 -10.72 21.89 9.47
CA SER A 180 -10.31 21.38 8.15
C SER A 180 -8.85 20.94 8.04
N THR A 181 -8.19 20.54 9.11
CA THR A 181 -6.77 20.15 9.11
C THR A 181 -6.60 18.64 9.28
N MET A 182 -5.54 18.07 8.72
CA MET A 182 -5.18 16.66 8.87
C MET A 182 -5.09 16.23 10.34
N ASN A 183 -4.66 17.11 11.24
CA ASN A 183 -4.56 16.80 12.67
C ASN A 183 -5.94 16.67 13.34
N ALA A 184 -6.89 17.52 12.99
CA ALA A 184 -8.27 17.39 13.47
C ALA A 184 -8.98 16.15 12.93
N PHE A 185 -8.62 15.72 11.71
CA PHE A 185 -9.08 14.47 11.12
C PHE A 185 -8.55 13.27 11.90
N GLU A 186 -7.26 13.25 12.24
CA GLU A 186 -6.64 12.19 13.05
C GLU A 186 -7.28 12.13 14.45
N GLU A 187 -7.53 13.26 15.08
CA GLU A 187 -8.13 13.36 16.40
C GLU A 187 -9.59 12.88 16.42
N ALA A 188 -10.37 13.26 15.42
CA ALA A 188 -11.77 12.81 15.29
C ALA A 188 -11.90 11.30 15.08
N ILE A 189 -11.03 10.69 14.29
CA ILE A 189 -11.02 9.23 14.07
C ILE A 189 -10.52 8.48 15.31
N LEU A 190 -9.64 9.08 16.10
CA LEU A 190 -9.12 8.50 17.35
C LEU A 190 -10.19 8.36 18.44
N THR A 191 -11.24 9.18 18.40
CA THR A 191 -12.33 9.21 19.41
C THR A 191 -13.49 8.27 19.09
N LEU A 192 -13.52 7.67 17.89
CA LEU A 192 -14.62 6.80 17.50
C LEU A 192 -14.64 5.48 18.30
N PRO A 193 -15.80 5.03 18.80
CA PRO A 193 -15.90 3.80 19.57
C PRO A 193 -15.54 2.59 18.71
N LYS A 194 -14.72 1.70 19.28
CA LYS A 194 -14.33 0.43 18.66
C LYS A 194 -15.32 -0.64 19.06
N GLY A 195 -16.09 -1.15 18.11
CA GLY A 195 -16.86 -2.36 18.29
C GLY A 195 -15.97 -3.61 18.16
N GLU A 196 -16.32 -4.68 18.85
CA GLU A 196 -15.77 -6.01 18.56
C GLU A 196 -16.37 -6.47 17.22
N GLY A 197 -15.53 -6.74 16.23
CA GLY A 197 -15.93 -7.13 14.89
C GLY A 197 -15.36 -6.21 13.81
N GLU A 198 -16.05 -6.04 12.71
CA GLU A 198 -15.66 -5.17 11.62
C GLU A 198 -15.41 -3.74 12.12
N PRO A 199 -14.37 -3.03 11.63
CA PRO A 199 -14.19 -1.64 11.97
C PRO A 199 -15.42 -0.86 11.50
N GLN A 200 -16.32 -0.55 12.42
CA GLN A 200 -17.56 0.19 12.14
C GLN A 200 -17.27 1.57 11.52
N TYR A 201 -16.03 2.03 11.67
CA TYR A 201 -15.60 3.35 11.30
C TYR A 201 -14.22 3.29 10.61
N GLY A 202 -14.23 2.85 9.38
CA GLY A 202 -13.06 2.95 8.52
C GLY A 202 -13.34 3.86 7.34
N VAL A 203 -12.38 4.66 6.95
CA VAL A 203 -12.49 5.51 5.78
C VAL A 203 -11.96 4.77 4.57
N LYS A 204 -12.83 4.55 3.61
CA LYS A 204 -12.47 3.98 2.31
C LYS A 204 -11.82 5.05 1.45
N TYR A 205 -10.67 4.74 0.87
CA TYR A 205 -10.08 5.54 -0.18
C TYR A 205 -9.99 4.76 -1.50
N CYS A 206 -9.70 5.47 -2.59
CA CYS A 206 -9.72 4.87 -3.91
C CYS A 206 -8.74 3.70 -4.04
N ARG A 207 -9.27 2.53 -4.43
CA ARG A 207 -8.53 1.30 -4.76
C ARG A 207 -8.99 0.71 -6.10
N MET A 208 -9.62 1.50 -6.96
CA MET A 208 -10.27 1.00 -8.18
C MET A 208 -9.30 0.25 -9.09
N CYS A 209 -8.09 0.75 -9.27
CA CYS A 209 -7.07 0.10 -10.11
C CYS A 209 -6.61 -1.25 -9.55
N GLU A 210 -6.52 -1.37 -8.23
CA GLU A 210 -6.17 -2.61 -7.52
C GLU A 210 -7.29 -3.64 -7.64
N LEU A 211 -8.51 -3.23 -7.30
CA LEU A 211 -9.68 -4.10 -7.32
C LEU A 211 -10.05 -4.56 -8.74
N SER A 212 -9.70 -3.78 -9.76
CA SER A 212 -9.96 -4.13 -11.16
C SER A 212 -8.89 -5.04 -11.77
N CYS A 213 -7.76 -5.24 -11.11
CA CYS A 213 -6.74 -6.17 -11.60
C CYS A 213 -7.23 -7.62 -11.53
N PRO A 214 -7.17 -8.39 -12.64
CA PRO A 214 -7.64 -9.78 -12.65
C PRO A 214 -6.69 -10.74 -11.94
N VAL A 215 -5.42 -10.39 -11.80
CA VAL A 215 -4.41 -11.27 -11.19
C VAL A 215 -4.72 -11.49 -9.71
N GLY A 216 -4.65 -12.73 -9.25
CA GLY A 216 -4.87 -13.10 -7.85
C GLY A 216 -6.32 -12.93 -7.37
N ARG A 217 -7.32 -12.81 -8.28
CA ARG A 217 -8.75 -12.72 -7.92
C ARG A 217 -9.33 -14.03 -7.40
N GLN A 218 -8.75 -15.14 -7.78
CA GLN A 218 -9.18 -16.44 -7.26
C GLN A 218 -8.63 -16.56 -5.84
N ALA A 219 -9.40 -16.06 -4.88
CA ALA A 219 -9.18 -16.38 -3.49
C ALA A 219 -9.13 -17.90 -3.36
N ARG A 220 -8.03 -18.43 -2.84
CA ARG A 220 -8.01 -19.82 -2.40
C ARG A 220 -9.10 -19.96 -1.34
N THR A 221 -10.18 -20.62 -1.69
CA THR A 221 -11.07 -21.21 -0.69
C THR A 221 -10.21 -22.23 0.06
N ARG A 222 -9.67 -21.83 1.19
CA ARG A 222 -9.13 -22.71 2.22
C ARG A 222 -9.99 -22.58 3.44
#